data_6baa09592038d5607f96c8d47f58df69
#
_entry.id   6baa09592038d5607f96c8d47f58df69
#
_cell.length_a   1.000
_cell.length_b   1.000
_cell.length_c   1.000
_cell.angle_alpha   90.00
_cell.angle_beta   90.00
_cell.angle_gamma   90.00
#
_symmetry.space_group_name_H-M   'P 1'
#
loop_
_entity.id
_entity.type
_entity.pdbx_description
1 polymer ?
#
loop_
_entity_poly.entity_id
_entity_poly.type
_entity_poly.pdbx_seq_one_letter_code
_entity_poly.pdbx_strand_id
1 'polypeptide(L)'
;LLAFETYLEKIESILRRIKTEQKDNILKAANLMAGCISNGGFVHMFGSGHSIIPVLDAFPRYGSFVGFNPLTDPRLMWFSPTGPASAPGLLLIERKEGYIEDGFLRYQPIASGDVLVVYSHGGVNAAPVETALYGKKVGATVIAILSMQNQSLANPIHSSGKKLSDIADVIIDNCVPPEDAVVELEGRKEKIAASSTVAAVAITMCLVAQTGTILHERGKDLKIFVSPNVEGFGVDYNIKIFDEHQKTISAHYRRIYGE
;
A
#
# COMPACT_ATOMS: atom_id res chain seq x y z
N LEU A 1 -12.01 27.57 16.25
CA LEU A 1 -12.25 26.17 15.88
C LEU A 1 -11.78 25.25 17.02
N LEU A 2 -12.52 24.20 17.29
CA LEU A 2 -12.07 23.13 18.17
C LEU A 2 -10.97 22.32 17.47
N ALA A 3 -10.03 21.74 18.22
CA ALA A 3 -8.89 21.03 17.63
C ALA A 3 -9.30 19.90 16.67
N PHE A 4 -10.41 19.19 16.94
CA PHE A 4 -10.91 18.15 16.04
C PHE A 4 -11.48 18.73 14.73
N GLU A 5 -12.09 19.91 14.78
CA GLU A 5 -12.59 20.60 13.58
C GLU A 5 -11.41 21.01 12.70
N THR A 6 -10.35 21.58 13.30
CA THR A 6 -9.10 21.89 12.60
C THR A 6 -8.50 20.65 11.95
N TYR A 7 -8.49 19.50 12.64
CA TYR A 7 -8.01 18.24 12.06
C TYR A 7 -8.84 17.83 10.83
N LEU A 8 -10.17 17.85 10.93
CA LEU A 8 -11.07 17.47 9.83
C LEU A 8 -10.89 18.40 8.62
N GLU A 9 -10.78 19.72 8.83
CA GLU A 9 -10.51 20.68 7.75
C GLU A 9 -9.17 20.38 7.03
N LYS A 10 -8.12 20.00 7.79
CA LYS A 10 -6.84 19.61 7.20
C LYS A 10 -6.96 18.33 6.38
N ILE A 11 -7.69 17.32 6.89
CA ILE A 11 -7.95 16.08 6.14
C ILE A 11 -8.76 16.37 4.87
N GLU A 12 -9.82 17.17 4.94
CA GLU A 12 -10.59 17.56 3.74
C GLU A 12 -9.71 18.25 2.69
N SER A 13 -8.82 19.13 3.12
CA SER A 13 -7.86 19.80 2.23
C SER A 13 -6.92 18.80 1.55
N ILE A 14 -6.36 17.85 2.31
CA ILE A 14 -5.49 16.78 1.78
C ILE A 14 -6.25 15.93 0.77
N LEU A 15 -7.46 15.46 1.10
CA LEU A 15 -8.28 14.65 0.20
C LEU A 15 -8.68 15.41 -1.08
N ARG A 16 -8.96 16.71 -0.98
CA ARG A 16 -9.22 17.57 -2.13
C ARG A 16 -8.01 17.65 -3.05
N ARG A 17 -6.81 17.85 -2.49
CA ARG A 17 -5.55 17.86 -3.25
C ARG A 17 -5.29 16.53 -3.94
N ILE A 18 -5.47 15.41 -3.24
CA ILE A 18 -5.36 14.07 -3.86
C ILE A 18 -6.30 13.97 -5.07
N LYS A 19 -7.57 14.35 -4.92
CA LYS A 19 -8.56 14.30 -5.99
C LYS A 19 -8.17 15.14 -7.22
N THR A 20 -7.59 16.31 -7.02
CA THR A 20 -7.30 17.26 -8.11
C THR A 20 -5.89 17.10 -8.67
N GLU A 21 -4.89 16.90 -7.80
CA GLU A 21 -3.48 16.89 -8.18
C GLU A 21 -2.98 15.48 -8.56
N GLN A 22 -3.61 14.40 -8.05
CA GLN A 22 -3.16 13.03 -8.28
C GLN A 22 -4.04 12.22 -9.26
N LYS A 23 -5.00 12.87 -9.89
CA LYS A 23 -5.95 12.22 -10.80
C LYS A 23 -5.25 11.35 -11.85
N ASP A 24 -4.29 11.90 -12.56
CA ASP A 24 -3.63 11.21 -13.67
C ASP A 24 -2.74 10.06 -13.17
N ASN A 25 -2.06 10.24 -12.04
CA ASN A 25 -1.26 9.20 -11.40
C ASN A 25 -2.14 8.04 -10.90
N ILE A 26 -3.29 8.33 -10.30
CA ILE A 26 -4.26 7.31 -9.85
C ILE A 26 -4.82 6.55 -11.07
N LEU A 27 -5.19 7.24 -12.14
CA LEU A 27 -5.67 6.60 -13.37
C LEU A 27 -4.60 5.71 -14.00
N LYS A 28 -3.36 6.19 -14.09
CA LYS A 28 -2.23 5.42 -14.60
C LYS A 28 -1.99 4.17 -13.76
N ALA A 29 -1.93 4.30 -12.43
CA ALA A 29 -1.76 3.19 -11.51
C ALA A 29 -2.89 2.16 -11.65
N ALA A 30 -4.15 2.59 -11.64
CA ALA A 30 -5.31 1.71 -11.77
C ALA A 30 -5.33 0.95 -13.09
N ASN A 31 -4.92 1.57 -14.21
CA ASN A 31 -4.80 0.89 -15.50
C ASN A 31 -3.72 -0.20 -15.49
N LEU A 32 -2.57 0.06 -14.86
CA LEU A 32 -1.49 -0.92 -14.68
C LEU A 32 -1.96 -2.09 -13.82
N MET A 33 -2.64 -1.81 -12.69
CA MET A 33 -3.21 -2.82 -11.81
C MET A 33 -4.27 -3.67 -12.54
N ALA A 34 -5.19 -3.05 -13.28
CA ALA A 34 -6.20 -3.76 -14.06
C ALA A 34 -5.57 -4.62 -15.18
N GLY A 35 -4.53 -4.12 -15.84
CA GLY A 35 -3.76 -4.88 -16.82
C GLY A 35 -3.11 -6.12 -16.20
N CYS A 36 -2.45 -5.95 -15.06
CA CYS A 36 -1.81 -7.02 -14.31
C CYS A 36 -2.84 -8.12 -13.94
N ILE A 37 -3.94 -7.76 -13.28
CA ILE A 37 -4.99 -8.71 -12.87
C ILE A 37 -5.63 -9.37 -14.09
N SER A 38 -5.88 -8.64 -15.18
CA SER A 38 -6.44 -9.19 -16.41
C SER A 38 -5.57 -10.29 -17.03
N ASN A 39 -4.27 -10.21 -16.82
CA ASN A 39 -3.27 -11.17 -17.32
C ASN A 39 -2.92 -12.27 -16.29
N GLY A 40 -3.70 -12.39 -15.20
CA GLY A 40 -3.49 -13.41 -14.16
C GLY A 40 -2.33 -13.12 -13.21
N GLY A 41 -1.85 -11.88 -13.16
CA GLY A 41 -0.90 -11.40 -12.17
C GLY A 41 -1.59 -10.91 -10.91
N PHE A 42 -0.79 -10.52 -9.92
CA PHE A 42 -1.25 -9.96 -8.66
C PHE A 42 -0.75 -8.53 -8.42
N VAL A 43 -1.58 -7.76 -7.73
CA VAL A 43 -1.19 -6.48 -7.14
C VAL A 43 -0.70 -6.76 -5.72
N HIS A 44 0.61 -6.85 -5.55
CA HIS A 44 1.24 -7.00 -4.24
C HIS A 44 1.30 -5.64 -3.55
N MET A 45 1.06 -5.62 -2.25
CA MET A 45 1.00 -4.39 -1.46
C MET A 45 1.90 -4.51 -0.24
N PHE A 46 2.80 -3.56 -0.03
CA PHE A 46 3.78 -3.57 1.05
C PHE A 46 3.81 -2.24 1.81
N GLY A 47 3.97 -2.32 3.12
CA GLY A 47 4.23 -1.19 4.00
C GLY A 47 4.88 -1.64 5.31
N SER A 48 5.64 -0.76 5.97
CA SER A 48 6.20 -0.97 7.30
C SER A 48 5.66 0.06 8.29
N GLY A 49 5.62 -0.27 9.57
CA GLY A 49 5.03 0.57 10.60
C GLY A 49 3.57 0.90 10.29
N HIS A 50 3.16 2.16 10.45
CA HIS A 50 1.79 2.59 10.14
C HIS A 50 1.43 2.48 8.65
N SER A 51 2.42 2.44 7.76
CA SER A 51 2.18 2.23 6.33
C SER A 51 1.66 0.83 5.97
N ILE A 52 1.61 -0.11 6.93
CA ILE A 52 0.95 -1.42 6.76
C ILE A 52 -0.58 -1.31 6.83
N ILE A 53 -1.13 -0.26 7.45
CA ILE A 53 -2.59 -0.13 7.65
C ILE A 53 -3.36 -0.14 6.33
N PRO A 54 -3.02 0.66 5.31
CA PRO A 54 -3.70 0.59 4.02
C PRO A 54 -3.55 -0.78 3.33
N VAL A 55 -2.45 -1.51 3.57
CA VAL A 55 -2.24 -2.87 3.05
C VAL A 55 -3.22 -3.85 3.69
N LEU A 56 -3.34 -3.81 5.03
CA LEU A 56 -4.27 -4.67 5.78
C LEU A 56 -5.74 -4.31 5.51
N ASP A 57 -6.02 -3.03 5.25
CA ASP A 57 -7.38 -2.56 4.95
C ASP A 57 -7.82 -2.90 3.51
N ALA A 58 -6.87 -3.03 2.58
CA ALA A 58 -7.20 -3.25 1.17
C ALA A 58 -7.79 -4.64 0.89
N PHE A 59 -7.24 -5.68 1.52
CA PHE A 59 -7.61 -7.06 1.25
C PHE A 59 -7.21 -7.99 2.41
N PRO A 60 -8.07 -8.94 2.82
CA PRO A 60 -9.46 -9.10 2.37
C PRO A 60 -10.42 -8.14 3.12
N ARG A 61 -11.36 -7.53 2.39
CA ARG A 61 -12.43 -6.74 3.02
C ARG A 61 -13.67 -6.67 2.12
N TYR A 62 -14.82 -6.34 2.68
CA TYR A 62 -16.03 -6.07 1.89
C TYR A 62 -15.82 -4.86 0.98
N GLY A 63 -16.20 -4.98 -0.29
CA GLY A 63 -15.96 -3.98 -1.33
C GLY A 63 -14.60 -4.13 -2.03
N SER A 64 -13.76 -5.09 -1.63
CA SER A 64 -12.55 -5.49 -2.35
C SER A 64 -12.82 -6.76 -3.17
N PHE A 65 -11.92 -7.12 -4.07
CA PHE A 65 -12.05 -8.25 -4.98
C PHE A 65 -10.72 -9.02 -5.12
N VAL A 66 -10.79 -10.23 -5.66
CA VAL A 66 -9.62 -11.09 -5.89
C VAL A 66 -8.67 -10.44 -6.91
N GLY A 67 -7.38 -10.41 -6.60
CA GLY A 67 -6.32 -9.81 -7.41
C GLY A 67 -5.28 -9.04 -6.59
N PHE A 68 -5.55 -8.84 -5.29
CA PHE A 68 -4.62 -8.20 -4.36
C PHE A 68 -3.93 -9.23 -3.46
N ASN A 69 -2.67 -9.00 -3.15
CA ASN A 69 -1.88 -9.83 -2.24
C ASN A 69 -1.14 -8.96 -1.22
N PRO A 70 -1.63 -8.89 0.04
CA PRO A 70 -0.94 -8.19 1.11
C PRO A 70 0.39 -8.88 1.45
N LEU A 71 1.47 -8.12 1.47
CA LEU A 71 2.79 -8.56 1.92
C LEU A 71 2.99 -8.09 3.36
N THR A 72 2.83 -8.99 4.32
CA THR A 72 2.80 -8.66 5.75
C THR A 72 3.89 -9.40 6.50
N ASP A 73 4.94 -8.69 6.90
CA ASP A 73 5.93 -9.19 7.85
C ASP A 73 5.59 -8.67 9.25
N PRO A 74 5.20 -9.54 10.22
CA PRO A 74 4.84 -9.11 11.57
C PRO A 74 5.95 -8.33 12.29
N ARG A 75 7.23 -8.54 11.93
CA ARG A 75 8.37 -7.85 12.51
C ARG A 75 8.48 -6.38 12.05
N LEU A 76 7.82 -6.04 10.94
CA LEU A 76 7.72 -4.67 10.42
C LEU A 76 6.44 -3.95 10.87
N MET A 77 5.73 -4.51 11.83
CA MET A 77 4.57 -3.90 12.48
C MET A 77 4.96 -3.38 13.86
N TRP A 78 4.42 -2.22 14.27
CA TRP A 78 4.64 -1.71 15.64
C TRP A 78 3.94 -2.56 16.70
N PHE A 79 2.96 -3.37 16.30
CA PHE A 79 2.22 -4.30 17.13
C PHE A 79 2.53 -5.73 16.68
N SER A 80 3.66 -6.25 17.11
CA SER A 80 4.10 -7.63 16.86
C SER A 80 3.79 -8.52 18.07
N PRO A 81 4.21 -9.80 18.11
CA PRO A 81 4.00 -10.70 19.24
C PRO A 81 4.41 -10.15 20.62
N THR A 82 5.30 -9.16 20.66
CA THR A 82 5.69 -8.47 21.91
C THR A 82 4.83 -7.24 22.22
N GLY A 83 3.77 -7.01 21.47
CA GLY A 83 2.88 -5.86 21.62
C GLY A 83 3.56 -4.53 21.30
N PRO A 84 3.09 -3.40 21.88
CA PRO A 84 3.64 -2.07 21.63
C PRO A 84 5.13 -1.92 21.96
N ALA A 85 5.67 -2.77 22.82
CA ALA A 85 7.09 -2.78 23.16
C ALA A 85 8.00 -3.19 21.99
N SER A 86 7.44 -3.75 20.91
CA SER A 86 8.19 -4.07 19.69
C SER A 86 8.49 -2.86 18.79
N ALA A 87 7.86 -1.72 19.02
CA ALA A 87 8.04 -0.53 18.19
C ALA A 87 9.52 -0.05 18.06
N PRO A 88 10.35 -0.04 19.11
CA PRO A 88 11.78 0.23 18.98
C PRO A 88 12.51 -0.77 18.07
N GLY A 89 12.14 -2.06 18.13
CA GLY A 89 12.68 -3.10 17.25
C GLY A 89 12.33 -2.86 15.77
N LEU A 90 11.08 -2.48 15.50
CA LEU A 90 10.63 -2.07 14.17
C LEU A 90 11.51 -0.94 13.61
N LEU A 91 11.77 0.12 14.39
CA LEU A 91 12.59 1.26 13.97
C LEU A 91 14.00 0.85 13.53
N LEU A 92 14.56 -0.20 14.13
CA LEU A 92 15.85 -0.75 13.75
C LEU A 92 15.75 -1.64 12.50
N ILE A 93 14.79 -2.56 12.48
CA ILE A 93 14.65 -3.57 11.42
C ILE A 93 14.29 -2.91 10.08
N GLU A 94 13.39 -1.93 10.05
CA GLU A 94 13.00 -1.25 8.82
C GLU A 94 14.12 -0.42 8.16
N ARG A 95 15.22 -0.16 8.93
CA ARG A 95 16.42 0.54 8.48
C ARG A 95 17.58 -0.39 8.16
N LYS A 96 17.44 -1.68 8.44
CA LYS A 96 18.49 -2.66 8.21
C LYS A 96 18.47 -3.15 6.77
N GLU A 97 19.47 -2.76 6.00
CA GLU A 97 19.65 -3.23 4.63
C GLU A 97 19.84 -4.77 4.55
N GLY A 98 19.35 -5.38 3.50
CA GLY A 98 19.34 -6.82 3.27
C GLY A 98 18.23 -7.58 4.02
N TYR A 99 17.66 -6.99 5.06
CA TYR A 99 16.65 -7.68 5.88
C TYR A 99 15.42 -8.06 5.07
N ILE A 100 14.83 -7.08 4.35
CA ILE A 100 13.55 -7.30 3.68
C ILE A 100 13.69 -8.18 2.44
N GLU A 101 14.73 -8.01 1.65
CA GLU A 101 14.94 -8.84 0.47
C GLU A 101 15.23 -10.29 0.88
N ASP A 102 16.22 -10.52 1.74
CA ASP A 102 16.69 -11.85 2.10
C ASP A 102 15.78 -12.59 3.07
N GLY A 103 15.17 -11.86 4.01
CA GLY A 103 14.35 -12.45 5.07
C GLY A 103 12.88 -12.59 4.74
N PHE A 104 12.38 -11.92 3.67
CA PHE A 104 10.96 -11.88 3.37
C PHE A 104 10.64 -11.93 1.88
N LEU A 105 11.08 -10.96 1.06
CA LEU A 105 10.59 -10.78 -0.31
C LEU A 105 10.92 -11.95 -1.24
N ARG A 106 12.08 -12.57 -1.10
CA ARG A 106 12.48 -13.72 -1.93
C ARG A 106 11.57 -14.94 -1.78
N TYR A 107 10.75 -14.98 -0.71
CA TYR A 107 9.79 -16.05 -0.45
C TYR A 107 8.37 -15.66 -0.82
N GLN A 108 8.17 -14.45 -1.35
CA GLN A 108 6.87 -13.96 -1.78
C GLN A 108 6.64 -14.23 -3.27
N PRO A 109 5.40 -14.47 -3.70
CA PRO A 109 5.09 -14.83 -5.08
C PRO A 109 5.07 -13.60 -6.01
N ILE A 110 6.15 -12.82 -6.03
CA ILE A 110 6.27 -11.63 -6.87
C ILE A 110 6.99 -12.02 -8.16
N ALA A 111 6.38 -11.78 -9.31
CA ALA A 111 6.91 -12.16 -10.61
C ALA A 111 6.90 -11.01 -11.62
N SER A 112 7.55 -11.27 -12.75
CA SER A 112 7.50 -10.36 -13.90
C SER A 112 6.06 -10.17 -14.38
N GLY A 113 5.67 -8.92 -14.62
CA GLY A 113 4.32 -8.53 -15.01
C GLY A 113 3.36 -8.28 -13.85
N ASP A 114 3.76 -8.56 -12.61
CA ASP A 114 2.99 -8.15 -11.43
C ASP A 114 3.12 -6.65 -11.16
N VAL A 115 2.23 -6.15 -10.30
CA VAL A 115 2.32 -4.79 -9.76
C VAL A 115 2.69 -4.85 -8.29
N LEU A 116 3.61 -4.00 -7.85
CA LEU A 116 4.02 -3.88 -6.45
C LEU A 116 3.75 -2.45 -5.97
N VAL A 117 2.77 -2.30 -5.09
CA VAL A 117 2.43 -1.02 -4.45
C VAL A 117 3.19 -0.90 -3.14
N VAL A 118 4.03 0.11 -3.02
CA VAL A 118 4.86 0.37 -1.83
C VAL A 118 4.39 1.63 -1.14
N TYR A 119 3.94 1.47 0.11
CA TYR A 119 3.50 2.56 0.97
C TYR A 119 4.63 2.99 1.90
N SER A 120 4.98 4.26 1.89
CA SER A 120 5.94 4.83 2.84
C SER A 120 5.84 6.34 2.85
N HIS A 121 5.44 6.95 3.96
CA HIS A 121 5.35 8.42 4.04
C HIS A 121 6.69 9.08 3.73
N GLY A 122 7.79 8.61 4.35
CA GLY A 122 9.13 9.17 4.16
C GLY A 122 9.90 8.61 2.94
N GLY A 123 9.67 7.37 2.54
CA GLY A 123 10.26 6.74 1.35
C GLY A 123 11.79 6.60 1.33
N VAL A 124 12.46 6.61 2.50
CA VAL A 124 13.94 6.59 2.61
C VAL A 124 14.50 5.40 3.37
N ASN A 125 13.70 4.74 4.22
CA ASN A 125 14.16 3.57 4.99
C ASN A 125 14.47 2.38 4.08
N ALA A 126 15.32 1.47 4.55
CA ALA A 126 15.75 0.31 3.76
C ALA A 126 14.56 -0.55 3.32
N ALA A 127 13.60 -0.84 4.19
CA ALA A 127 12.48 -1.72 3.85
C ALA A 127 11.69 -1.26 2.60
N PRO A 128 11.14 -0.03 2.48
CA PRO A 128 10.44 0.40 1.28
C PRO A 128 11.37 0.55 0.07
N VAL A 129 12.63 0.98 0.25
CA VAL A 129 13.58 1.15 -0.85
C VAL A 129 13.96 -0.20 -1.44
N GLU A 130 14.33 -1.18 -0.61
CA GLU A 130 14.65 -2.54 -1.06
C GLU A 130 13.45 -3.26 -1.66
N THR A 131 12.25 -3.04 -1.12
CA THR A 131 11.02 -3.60 -1.71
C THR A 131 10.83 -3.10 -3.15
N ALA A 132 11.04 -1.82 -3.40
CA ALA A 132 10.96 -1.27 -4.74
C ALA A 132 12.10 -1.78 -5.65
N LEU A 133 13.33 -1.84 -5.15
CA LEU A 133 14.48 -2.41 -5.90
C LEU A 133 14.23 -3.87 -6.26
N TYR A 134 13.72 -4.68 -5.32
CA TYR A 134 13.36 -6.07 -5.56
C TYR A 134 12.28 -6.19 -6.64
N GLY A 135 11.22 -5.38 -6.55
CA GLY A 135 10.18 -5.32 -7.58
C GLY A 135 10.77 -5.08 -8.98
N LYS A 136 11.66 -4.10 -9.11
CA LYS A 136 12.36 -3.84 -10.39
C LYS A 136 13.22 -5.01 -10.84
N LYS A 137 13.93 -5.65 -9.91
CA LYS A 137 14.81 -6.81 -10.17
C LYS A 137 14.02 -8.00 -10.75
N VAL A 138 12.81 -8.26 -10.26
CA VAL A 138 11.97 -9.37 -10.73
C VAL A 138 11.08 -9.00 -11.92
N GLY A 139 11.08 -7.75 -12.37
CA GLY A 139 10.29 -7.28 -13.51
C GLY A 139 8.85 -6.90 -13.18
N ALA A 140 8.56 -6.59 -11.92
CA ALA A 140 7.29 -6.02 -11.50
C ALA A 140 7.24 -4.50 -11.76
N THR A 141 6.03 -3.99 -11.99
CA THR A 141 5.80 -2.53 -12.04
C THR A 141 5.66 -2.00 -10.62
N VAL A 142 6.44 -0.99 -10.26
CA VAL A 142 6.46 -0.40 -8.92
C VAL A 142 5.63 0.87 -8.87
N ILE A 143 4.64 0.91 -7.97
CA ILE A 143 3.83 2.09 -7.65
C ILE A 143 4.19 2.52 -6.23
N ALA A 144 4.58 3.78 -6.03
CA ALA A 144 4.86 4.34 -4.71
C ALA A 144 3.74 5.26 -4.25
N ILE A 145 3.32 5.11 -2.99
CA ILE A 145 2.43 6.05 -2.30
C ILE A 145 3.23 6.66 -1.15
N LEU A 146 3.55 7.96 -1.25
CA LEU A 146 4.48 8.65 -0.36
C LEU A 146 4.20 10.15 -0.31
N SER A 147 4.89 10.90 0.56
CA SER A 147 4.85 12.36 0.58
C SER A 147 5.96 12.93 -0.31
N MET A 148 5.59 13.57 -1.41
CA MET A 148 6.57 14.25 -2.27
C MET A 148 7.23 15.43 -1.55
N GLN A 149 6.53 16.09 -0.64
CA GLN A 149 7.10 17.15 0.18
C GLN A 149 8.19 16.58 1.11
N ASN A 150 7.96 15.42 1.75
CA ASN A 150 8.99 14.75 2.52
C ASN A 150 10.16 14.32 1.63
N GLN A 151 9.89 13.74 0.46
CA GLN A 151 10.93 13.33 -0.49
C GLN A 151 11.83 14.49 -0.94
N SER A 152 11.30 15.70 -1.07
CA SER A 152 12.09 16.87 -1.47
C SER A 152 13.08 17.34 -0.40
N LEU A 153 12.78 17.07 0.88
CA LEU A 153 13.59 17.47 2.02
C LEU A 153 14.56 16.38 2.48
N ALA A 154 14.20 15.10 2.27
CA ALA A 154 14.98 13.97 2.77
C ALA A 154 16.14 13.62 1.83
N ASN A 155 17.31 13.35 2.41
CA ASN A 155 18.42 12.73 1.68
C ASN A 155 18.26 11.21 1.64
N PRO A 156 18.76 10.53 0.58
CA PRO A 156 18.82 9.08 0.56
C PRO A 156 19.74 8.58 1.69
N ILE A 157 19.28 7.57 2.42
CA ILE A 157 20.06 6.95 3.51
C ILE A 157 20.45 5.49 3.19
N HIS A 158 19.83 4.89 2.18
CA HIS A 158 20.15 3.55 1.70
C HIS A 158 21.47 3.55 0.89
N SER A 159 22.27 2.48 1.00
CA SER A 159 23.56 2.36 0.32
C SER A 159 23.50 2.46 -1.22
N SER A 160 22.35 2.18 -1.82
CA SER A 160 22.11 2.42 -3.25
C SER A 160 22.12 3.89 -3.66
N GLY A 161 22.11 4.83 -2.71
CA GLY A 161 21.97 6.26 -2.97
C GLY A 161 20.59 6.67 -3.49
N LYS A 162 19.59 5.78 -3.43
CA LYS A 162 18.22 6.03 -3.97
C LYS A 162 17.20 6.14 -2.85
N LYS A 163 16.13 6.90 -3.15
CA LYS A 163 14.88 6.96 -2.40
C LYS A 163 13.80 6.17 -3.16
N LEU A 164 12.69 5.90 -2.51
CA LEU A 164 11.56 5.21 -3.13
C LEU A 164 11.06 5.92 -4.40
N SER A 165 11.03 7.26 -4.39
CA SER A 165 10.63 8.07 -5.54
C SER A 165 11.56 7.92 -6.76
N ASP A 166 12.84 7.56 -6.55
CA ASP A 166 13.81 7.40 -7.64
C ASP A 166 13.68 6.06 -8.36
N ILE A 167 12.91 5.11 -7.78
CA ILE A 167 12.80 3.73 -8.24
C ILE A 167 11.42 3.46 -8.87
N ALA A 168 10.37 4.08 -8.34
CA ALA A 168 9.01 3.81 -8.72
C ALA A 168 8.67 4.24 -10.18
N ASP A 169 7.85 3.43 -10.87
CA ASP A 169 7.33 3.73 -12.21
C ASP A 169 6.16 4.71 -12.20
N VAL A 170 5.42 4.71 -11.08
CA VAL A 170 4.33 5.64 -10.81
C VAL A 170 4.43 6.11 -9.36
N ILE A 171 4.30 7.40 -9.16
CA ILE A 171 4.29 8.02 -7.83
C ILE A 171 2.92 8.66 -7.61
N ILE A 172 2.29 8.32 -6.49
CA ILE A 172 1.08 8.99 -6.02
C ILE A 172 1.46 9.75 -4.74
N ASP A 173 1.45 11.07 -4.82
CA ASP A 173 1.68 11.94 -3.67
C ASP A 173 0.47 11.88 -2.73
N ASN A 174 0.71 11.54 -1.47
CA ASN A 174 -0.33 11.56 -0.44
C ASN A 174 -0.72 12.98 0.01
N CYS A 175 -0.03 14.01 -0.49
CA CYS A 175 -0.25 15.43 -0.22
C CYS A 175 -0.13 15.83 1.27
N VAL A 176 0.53 14.99 2.07
CA VAL A 176 0.69 15.17 3.52
C VAL A 176 2.02 15.88 3.82
N PRO A 177 2.05 16.81 4.81
CA PRO A 177 3.28 17.50 5.20
C PRO A 177 4.34 16.53 5.77
N PRO A 178 5.63 16.90 5.74
CA PRO A 178 6.74 16.02 6.13
C PRO A 178 6.64 15.48 7.55
N GLU A 179 6.13 16.28 8.49
CA GLU A 179 5.97 15.91 9.89
C GLU A 179 4.77 14.99 10.16
N ASP A 180 3.91 14.73 9.13
CA ASP A 180 2.70 13.93 9.21
C ASP A 180 1.58 14.51 10.09
N ALA A 181 1.93 15.09 11.23
CA ALA A 181 0.99 15.71 12.15
C ALA A 181 0.51 17.09 11.64
N VAL A 182 -0.77 17.42 11.83
CA VAL A 182 -1.42 18.58 11.19
C VAL A 182 -2.07 19.58 12.14
N VAL A 183 -2.15 19.27 13.45
CA VAL A 183 -2.74 20.16 14.46
C VAL A 183 -1.64 20.78 15.31
N GLU A 184 -1.59 22.12 15.32
CA GLU A 184 -0.63 22.88 16.09
C GLU A 184 -1.07 23.01 17.55
N LEU A 185 -0.09 23.04 18.47
CA LEU A 185 -0.30 23.30 19.88
C LEU A 185 0.38 24.63 20.25
N GLU A 186 -0.36 25.51 20.90
CA GLU A 186 0.17 26.80 21.33
C GLU A 186 1.42 26.62 22.22
N GLY A 187 2.47 27.35 21.88
CA GLY A 187 3.75 27.32 22.61
C GLY A 187 4.63 26.08 22.34
N ARG A 188 4.25 25.20 21.40
CA ARG A 188 5.04 24.01 21.03
C ARG A 188 5.48 24.07 19.57
N LYS A 189 6.61 23.45 19.28
CA LYS A 189 7.08 23.23 17.91
C LYS A 189 6.46 21.96 17.31
N GLU A 190 6.20 20.97 18.17
CA GLU A 190 5.63 19.68 17.78
C GLU A 190 4.14 19.83 17.53
N LYS A 191 3.68 19.24 16.42
CA LYS A 191 2.27 19.09 16.08
C LYS A 191 1.75 17.74 16.56
N ILE A 192 0.43 17.58 16.63
CA ILE A 192 -0.25 16.33 16.94
C ILE A 192 -1.19 15.93 15.80
N ALA A 193 -1.76 14.75 15.87
CA ALA A 193 -2.74 14.18 14.96
C ALA A 193 -2.19 13.93 13.53
N ALA A 194 -1.72 12.71 13.31
CA ALA A 194 -1.16 12.23 12.04
C ALA A 194 -2.23 12.13 10.94
N SER A 195 -1.85 12.35 9.70
CA SER A 195 -2.74 12.42 8.54
C SER A 195 -2.39 11.43 7.41
N SER A 196 -1.16 10.90 7.38
CA SER A 196 -0.68 10.07 6.27
C SER A 196 -1.45 8.75 6.12
N THR A 197 -1.87 8.14 7.23
CA THR A 197 -2.65 6.89 7.18
C THR A 197 -4.02 7.12 6.56
N VAL A 198 -4.72 8.18 6.93
CA VAL A 198 -6.04 8.52 6.35
C VAL A 198 -5.89 8.77 4.85
N ALA A 199 -4.88 9.54 4.43
CA ALA A 199 -4.59 9.80 3.03
C ALA A 199 -4.27 8.51 2.26
N ALA A 200 -3.42 7.64 2.81
CA ALA A 200 -3.02 6.38 2.17
C ALA A 200 -4.19 5.40 2.03
N VAL A 201 -5.06 5.28 3.05
CA VAL A 201 -6.28 4.46 2.98
C VAL A 201 -7.23 5.01 1.92
N ALA A 202 -7.43 6.33 1.86
CA ALA A 202 -8.27 6.95 0.84
C ALA A 202 -7.73 6.70 -0.58
N ILE A 203 -6.44 6.88 -0.83
CA ILE A 203 -5.80 6.57 -2.12
C ILE A 203 -5.99 5.10 -2.47
N THR A 204 -5.78 4.19 -1.51
CA THR A 204 -5.96 2.74 -1.72
C THR A 204 -7.37 2.41 -2.17
N MET A 205 -8.39 2.96 -1.52
CA MET A 205 -9.79 2.75 -1.94
C MET A 205 -10.10 3.38 -3.29
N CYS A 206 -9.49 4.53 -3.64
CA CYS A 206 -9.59 5.09 -4.99
C CYS A 206 -8.98 4.13 -6.05
N LEU A 207 -7.83 3.52 -5.75
CA LEU A 207 -7.20 2.54 -6.63
C LEU A 207 -8.06 1.27 -6.77
N VAL A 208 -8.60 0.74 -5.67
CA VAL A 208 -9.52 -0.40 -5.69
C VAL A 208 -10.75 -0.10 -6.55
N ALA A 209 -11.40 1.04 -6.31
CA ALA A 209 -12.59 1.45 -7.06
C ALA A 209 -12.32 1.61 -8.55
N GLN A 210 -11.26 2.36 -8.91
CA GLN A 210 -10.94 2.62 -10.31
C GLN A 210 -10.47 1.35 -11.04
N THR A 211 -9.65 0.51 -10.39
CA THR A 211 -9.21 -0.78 -10.95
C THR A 211 -10.38 -1.71 -11.18
N GLY A 212 -11.30 -1.83 -10.21
CA GLY A 212 -12.51 -2.64 -10.34
C GLY A 212 -13.41 -2.17 -11.46
N THR A 213 -13.61 -0.86 -11.60
CA THR A 213 -14.39 -0.27 -12.70
C THR A 213 -13.78 -0.62 -14.06
N ILE A 214 -12.47 -0.44 -14.23
CA ILE A 214 -11.77 -0.78 -15.49
C ILE A 214 -11.90 -2.26 -15.81
N LEU A 215 -11.75 -3.15 -14.82
CA LEU A 215 -11.89 -4.59 -15.02
C LEU A 215 -13.31 -4.96 -15.42
N HIS A 216 -14.32 -4.37 -14.78
CA HIS A 216 -15.72 -4.57 -15.11
C HIS A 216 -16.04 -4.12 -16.55
N GLU A 217 -15.59 -2.94 -16.94
CA GLU A 217 -15.74 -2.41 -18.31
C GLU A 217 -15.06 -3.30 -19.37
N ARG A 218 -13.99 -4.02 -18.98
CA ARG A 218 -13.33 -5.02 -19.83
C ARG A 218 -14.02 -6.39 -19.81
N GLY A 219 -15.19 -6.52 -19.18
CA GLY A 219 -15.97 -7.74 -19.10
C GLY A 219 -15.37 -8.82 -18.17
N LYS A 220 -14.51 -8.44 -17.23
CA LYS A 220 -13.96 -9.39 -16.23
C LYS A 220 -14.99 -9.66 -15.13
N ASP A 221 -15.16 -10.93 -14.80
CA ASP A 221 -15.99 -11.34 -13.66
C ASP A 221 -15.25 -11.12 -12.35
N LEU A 222 -15.61 -10.05 -11.65
CA LEU A 222 -15.00 -9.65 -10.38
C LEU A 222 -15.55 -10.51 -9.24
N LYS A 223 -14.68 -11.20 -8.53
CA LYS A 223 -14.98 -11.92 -7.29
C LYS A 223 -14.91 -10.96 -6.12
N ILE A 224 -16.02 -10.28 -5.82
CA ILE A 224 -16.10 -9.17 -4.84
C ILE A 224 -16.60 -9.70 -3.50
N PHE A 225 -15.93 -9.32 -2.41
CA PHE A 225 -16.41 -9.57 -1.04
C PHE A 225 -17.58 -8.63 -0.70
N VAL A 226 -18.65 -9.20 -0.16
CA VAL A 226 -19.86 -8.46 0.24
C VAL A 226 -20.20 -8.76 1.68
N SER A 227 -20.63 -7.74 2.44
CA SER A 227 -21.06 -7.95 3.83
C SER A 227 -22.19 -8.99 3.90
N PRO A 228 -22.09 -10.01 4.78
CA PRO A 228 -23.15 -11.01 4.98
C PRO A 228 -24.46 -10.42 5.50
N ASN A 229 -24.45 -9.15 5.96
CA ASN A 229 -25.65 -8.43 6.41
C ASN A 229 -26.44 -7.82 5.26
N VAL A 230 -25.95 -7.92 4.02
CA VAL A 230 -26.67 -7.46 2.82
C VAL A 230 -27.55 -8.61 2.31
N GLU A 231 -28.82 -8.32 2.03
CA GLU A 231 -29.75 -9.31 1.50
C GLU A 231 -29.24 -9.95 0.22
N GLY A 232 -29.37 -11.28 0.11
CA GLY A 232 -28.87 -12.07 -1.01
C GLY A 232 -27.41 -12.50 -0.88
N PHE A 233 -26.66 -12.02 0.13
CA PHE A 233 -25.28 -12.42 0.39
C PHE A 233 -25.15 -13.01 1.80
N GLY A 234 -24.54 -14.17 1.92
CA GLY A 234 -24.29 -14.85 3.18
C GLY A 234 -22.80 -15.10 3.41
N VAL A 235 -22.48 -15.72 4.55
CA VAL A 235 -21.10 -16.13 4.85
C VAL A 235 -20.54 -17.04 3.77
N ASP A 236 -21.34 -18.00 3.29
CA ASP A 236 -20.94 -18.97 2.24
C ASP A 236 -20.56 -18.30 0.92
N TYR A 237 -21.15 -17.14 0.62
CA TYR A 237 -20.76 -16.37 -0.56
C TYR A 237 -19.29 -15.93 -0.44
N ASN A 238 -18.91 -15.35 0.69
CA ASN A 238 -17.54 -14.90 0.92
C ASN A 238 -16.55 -16.07 1.03
N ILE A 239 -16.96 -17.22 1.58
CA ILE A 239 -16.11 -18.42 1.62
C ILE A 239 -15.74 -18.82 0.19
N LYS A 240 -16.69 -18.82 -0.77
CA LYS A 240 -16.41 -19.11 -2.17
C LYS A 240 -15.42 -18.09 -2.79
N ILE A 241 -15.49 -16.83 -2.41
CA ILE A 241 -14.53 -15.81 -2.87
C ILE A 241 -13.12 -16.10 -2.31
N PHE A 242 -13.01 -16.51 -1.04
CA PHE A 242 -11.73 -16.95 -0.46
C PHE A 242 -11.17 -18.20 -1.17
N ASP A 243 -12.02 -19.17 -1.51
CA ASP A 243 -11.60 -20.36 -2.26
C ASP A 243 -11.06 -19.98 -3.66
N GLU A 244 -11.70 -19.04 -4.34
CA GLU A 244 -11.22 -18.52 -5.62
C GLU A 244 -9.88 -17.77 -5.47
N HIS A 245 -9.74 -16.95 -4.42
CA HIS A 245 -8.46 -16.31 -4.13
C HIS A 245 -7.36 -17.36 -3.88
N GLN A 246 -7.64 -18.37 -3.06
CA GLN A 246 -6.69 -19.42 -2.72
C GLN A 246 -6.26 -20.24 -3.96
N LYS A 247 -7.19 -20.55 -4.86
CA LYS A 247 -6.87 -21.20 -6.14
C LYS A 247 -5.98 -20.32 -7.01
N THR A 248 -6.34 -19.05 -7.12
CA THR A 248 -5.63 -18.10 -7.99
C THR A 248 -4.20 -17.85 -7.49
N ILE A 249 -4.01 -17.62 -6.17
CA ILE A 249 -2.68 -17.41 -5.61
C ILE A 249 -1.82 -18.69 -5.68
N SER A 250 -2.43 -19.86 -5.47
CA SER A 250 -1.73 -21.15 -5.59
C SER A 250 -1.27 -21.41 -7.02
N ALA A 251 -2.09 -21.07 -8.01
CA ALA A 251 -1.70 -21.17 -9.42
C ALA A 251 -0.56 -20.21 -9.76
N HIS A 252 -0.56 -19.01 -9.17
CA HIS A 252 0.51 -18.03 -9.33
C HIS A 252 1.83 -18.52 -8.72
N TYR A 253 1.80 -19.11 -7.50
CA TYR A 253 2.96 -19.76 -6.89
C TYR A 253 3.56 -20.87 -7.77
N ARG A 254 2.72 -21.75 -8.32
CA ARG A 254 3.20 -22.83 -9.21
C ARG A 254 3.86 -22.26 -10.46
N ARG A 255 3.33 -21.21 -11.04
CA ARG A 255 3.91 -20.55 -12.23
C ARG A 255 5.32 -20.00 -11.93
N ILE A 256 5.57 -19.54 -10.71
CA ILE A 256 6.85 -18.92 -10.32
C ILE A 256 7.89 -19.98 -9.91
N TYR A 257 7.48 -20.96 -9.12
CA TYR A 257 8.40 -21.92 -8.49
C TYR A 257 8.46 -23.28 -9.19
N GLY A 258 7.60 -23.54 -10.17
CA GLY A 258 7.65 -24.69 -11.06
C GLY A 258 7.28 -26.00 -10.36
N GLU A 259 6.01 -26.37 -10.33
CA GLU A 259 5.53 -27.77 -10.15
C GLU A 259 4.62 -28.17 -11.28
#